data_fe72795a50372f4dbddc2fdd347c7294
#
_entry.id   fe72795a50372f4dbddc2fdd347c7294
#
_cell.length_a   1.000
_cell.length_b   1.000
_cell.length_c   1.000
_cell.angle_alpha   90.00
_cell.angle_beta   90.00
_cell.angle_gamma   90.00
#
_symmetry.space_group_name_H-M   'P 1'
#
loop_
_entity.id
_entity.type
_entity.pdbx_description
1 polymer ?
#
loop_
_entity_poly.entity_id
_entity_poly.type
_entity_poly.pdbx_seq_one_letter_code
_entity_poly.pdbx_strand_id
1 'polypeptide(L)'
;MKEFILTQEETERTVLVGLITNTQNEAKANEYLDELAFLAETAGALPVKKFLQRLDTPNSRTFVGSGKLSEIKAYIEENEIGMVIFDDDLSSKQVQNIERELQVKILDRTSLILDIFAKRAQTANAKRQVELAQYQYLLPRLTRLWTHLERQRGGIGMRGPGETQIETDRRIILDKISHLKEELKSIDRQKSIQRKNRGKLVRVALVGYTNVGKSTLMNLLSKSEVFAENKLFATLDTTVRKVIVDNLPFLLSDTVGFIRKLPTHLVDSFKSTLDEVREADLLLHIVDISHPAFEEQIEVVNKTLQEVCDSTDKPMILVFNKIDAFSYVEKAADDLTPKTRENITLDEWKETWMGKMHDNCIFISAKEKKNIDELKTLLYQRVKEIHTTSCLLYTS
;
A
#
# COMPACT_ATOMS: atom_id res chain seq x y z
N MET A 1 31.29 33.03 -9.39
CA MET A 1 30.40 31.89 -9.70
C MET A 1 30.46 30.96 -8.50
N LYS A 2 29.38 30.84 -7.72
CA LYS A 2 29.31 29.82 -6.64
C LYS A 2 28.89 28.52 -7.32
N GLU A 3 29.79 27.54 -7.32
CA GLU A 3 29.48 26.18 -7.71
C GLU A 3 28.43 25.64 -6.74
N PHE A 4 27.25 25.35 -7.27
CA PHE A 4 26.27 24.53 -6.56
C PHE A 4 26.80 23.08 -6.58
N ILE A 5 27.38 22.65 -5.47
CA ILE A 5 27.64 21.24 -5.23
C ILE A 5 26.27 20.57 -5.09
N LEU A 6 25.82 19.91 -6.16
CA LEU A 6 24.75 18.91 -6.08
C LEU A 6 25.30 17.79 -5.19
N THR A 7 25.00 17.82 -3.90
CA THR A 7 25.13 16.65 -3.05
C THR A 7 24.21 15.59 -3.67
N GLN A 8 24.81 14.59 -4.34
CA GLN A 8 24.10 13.33 -4.60
C GLN A 8 23.60 12.85 -3.22
N GLU A 9 22.28 12.65 -3.10
CA GLU A 9 21.72 11.96 -1.92
C GLU A 9 22.40 10.60 -1.89
N GLU A 10 23.31 10.39 -0.94
CA GLU A 10 23.93 9.10 -0.71
C GLU A 10 22.80 8.14 -0.37
N THR A 11 22.64 7.10 -1.18
CA THR A 11 21.62 6.07 -0.96
C THR A 11 21.93 5.38 0.37
N GLU A 12 21.06 5.55 1.36
CA GLU A 12 21.26 5.04 2.72
C GLU A 12 21.16 3.51 2.71
N ARG A 13 22.27 2.85 3.08
CA ARG A 13 22.34 1.38 3.15
C ARG A 13 21.52 0.88 4.33
N THR A 14 20.68 -0.13 4.08
CA THR A 14 19.75 -0.64 5.09
C THR A 14 19.75 -2.16 5.17
N VAL A 15 19.47 -2.67 6.36
CA VAL A 15 19.16 -4.08 6.58
C VAL A 15 17.69 -4.25 6.94
N LEU A 16 17.11 -5.37 6.53
CA LEU A 16 15.71 -5.70 6.72
C LEU A 16 15.58 -6.82 7.76
N VAL A 17 14.63 -6.69 8.67
CA VAL A 17 14.41 -7.63 9.76
C VAL A 17 12.96 -8.11 9.77
N GLY A 18 12.79 -9.43 9.77
CA GLY A 18 11.47 -10.09 9.84
C GLY A 18 11.47 -11.26 10.81
N LEU A 19 10.27 -11.71 11.16
CA LEU A 19 10.05 -12.88 12.00
C LEU A 19 9.39 -14.01 11.21
N ILE A 20 9.76 -15.24 11.52
CA ILE A 20 9.05 -16.46 11.13
C ILE A 20 8.20 -16.86 12.33
N THR A 21 6.89 -16.75 12.20
CA THR A 21 5.93 -17.14 13.26
C THR A 21 5.31 -18.49 12.96
N ASN A 22 4.52 -19.04 13.87
CA ASN A 22 3.80 -20.29 13.65
C ASN A 22 2.78 -20.25 12.52
N THR A 23 2.36 -19.06 12.09
CA THR A 23 1.36 -18.87 11.03
C THR A 23 1.96 -18.76 9.63
N GLN A 24 3.29 -18.69 9.51
CA GLN A 24 3.99 -18.52 8.22
C GLN A 24 5.28 -19.34 8.17
N ASN A 25 5.55 -19.95 7.03
CA ASN A 25 6.80 -20.66 6.79
C ASN A 25 7.92 -19.69 6.39
N GLU A 26 9.15 -20.21 6.32
CA GLU A 26 10.34 -19.42 5.98
C GLU A 26 10.29 -18.84 4.56
N ALA A 27 9.76 -19.60 3.60
CA ALA A 27 9.60 -19.13 2.22
C ALA A 27 8.69 -17.89 2.16
N LYS A 28 7.57 -17.92 2.87
CA LYS A 28 6.64 -16.80 2.96
C LYS A 28 7.23 -15.60 3.71
N ALA A 29 8.00 -15.84 4.76
CA ALA A 29 8.70 -14.75 5.46
C ALA A 29 9.76 -14.07 4.57
N ASN A 30 10.45 -14.82 3.73
CA ASN A 30 11.36 -14.27 2.73
C ASN A 30 10.64 -13.44 1.68
N GLU A 31 9.51 -13.91 1.14
CA GLU A 31 8.65 -13.17 0.22
C GLU A 31 8.20 -11.82 0.82
N TYR A 32 7.85 -11.81 2.10
CA TYR A 32 7.50 -10.58 2.81
C TYR A 32 8.66 -9.62 2.95
N LEU A 33 9.88 -10.13 3.15
CA LEU A 33 11.07 -9.30 3.15
C LEU A 33 11.47 -8.83 1.74
N ASP A 34 11.11 -9.57 0.67
CA ASP A 34 11.25 -9.09 -0.71
C ASP A 34 10.33 -7.90 -0.99
N GLU A 35 9.09 -7.97 -0.53
CA GLU A 35 8.17 -6.83 -0.58
C GLU A 35 8.69 -5.63 0.21
N LEU A 36 9.23 -5.86 1.43
CA LEU A 36 9.83 -4.80 2.23
C LEU A 36 11.07 -4.20 1.57
N ALA A 37 11.90 -5.01 0.90
CA ALA A 37 13.04 -4.54 0.13
C ALA A 37 12.59 -3.59 -0.99
N PHE A 38 11.56 -3.96 -1.72
CA PHE A 38 11.01 -3.11 -2.78
C PHE A 38 10.37 -1.80 -2.24
N LEU A 39 9.77 -1.84 -1.03
CA LEU A 39 9.35 -0.61 -0.33
C LEU A 39 10.56 0.27 0.02
N ALA A 40 11.63 -0.29 0.56
CA ALA A 40 12.84 0.44 0.92
C ALA A 40 13.48 1.10 -0.31
N GLU A 41 13.62 0.38 -1.42
CA GLU A 41 14.11 0.91 -2.70
C GLU A 41 13.21 2.04 -3.23
N THR A 42 11.89 1.88 -3.12
CA THR A 42 10.92 2.92 -3.50
C THR A 42 11.10 4.20 -2.66
N ALA A 43 11.48 4.06 -1.38
CA ALA A 43 11.80 5.16 -0.49
C ALA A 43 13.19 5.78 -0.77
N GLY A 44 14.03 5.12 -1.59
CA GLY A 44 15.37 5.57 -1.94
C GLY A 44 16.48 4.99 -1.05
N ALA A 45 16.18 3.96 -0.27
CA ALA A 45 17.16 3.20 0.51
C ALA A 45 17.72 2.01 -0.31
N LEU A 46 18.90 1.52 0.06
CA LEU A 46 19.54 0.34 -0.55
C LEU A 46 19.51 -0.84 0.43
N PRO A 47 18.60 -1.81 0.29
CA PRO A 47 18.60 -3.00 1.11
C PRO A 47 19.77 -3.92 0.76
N VAL A 48 20.63 -4.18 1.73
CA VAL A 48 21.86 -4.98 1.51
C VAL A 48 21.78 -6.38 2.12
N LYS A 49 20.98 -6.57 3.20
CA LYS A 49 20.82 -7.88 3.84
C LYS A 49 19.46 -8.02 4.50
N LYS A 50 18.96 -9.26 4.53
CA LYS A 50 17.77 -9.68 5.24
C LYS A 50 18.13 -10.52 6.44
N PHE A 51 17.49 -10.26 7.57
CA PHE A 51 17.62 -11.05 8.80
C PHE A 51 16.26 -11.64 9.14
N LEU A 52 16.21 -12.94 9.33
CA LEU A 52 15.04 -13.67 9.80
C LEU A 52 15.34 -14.34 11.13
N GLN A 53 14.35 -14.35 11.99
CA GLN A 53 14.38 -15.11 13.24
C GLN A 53 13.08 -15.85 13.44
N ARG A 54 13.14 -17.11 13.84
CA ARG A 54 11.94 -17.88 14.23
C ARG A 54 11.60 -17.56 15.67
N LEU A 55 10.44 -16.95 15.88
CA LEU A 55 9.86 -16.66 17.18
C LEU A 55 8.35 -16.76 17.07
N ASP A 56 7.71 -17.46 18.03
CA ASP A 56 6.27 -17.60 18.07
C ASP A 56 5.58 -16.24 18.34
N THR A 57 6.21 -15.42 19.15
CA THR A 57 5.75 -14.06 19.48
C THR A 57 6.94 -13.10 19.44
N PRO A 58 6.76 -11.85 18.94
CA PRO A 58 7.80 -10.84 18.98
C PRO A 58 8.27 -10.55 20.40
N ASN A 59 9.59 -10.34 20.57
CA ASN A 59 10.12 -9.95 21.86
C ASN A 59 9.56 -8.56 22.25
N SER A 60 9.00 -8.46 23.47
CA SER A 60 8.36 -7.24 23.96
C SER A 60 9.35 -6.07 24.15
N ARG A 61 10.67 -6.34 24.27
CA ARG A 61 11.69 -5.33 24.49
C ARG A 61 12.35 -4.90 23.19
N THR A 62 12.70 -5.84 22.29
CA THR A 62 13.57 -5.61 21.14
C THR A 62 13.06 -6.21 19.84
N PHE A 63 11.80 -6.70 19.82
CA PHE A 63 11.17 -7.37 18.67
C PHE A 63 11.82 -8.72 18.33
N VAL A 64 13.14 -8.76 18.18
CA VAL A 64 13.98 -9.98 18.01
C VAL A 64 14.66 -10.37 19.31
N GLY A 65 15.18 -11.59 19.41
CA GLY A 65 15.96 -12.04 20.55
C GLY A 65 17.32 -11.35 20.63
N SER A 66 17.92 -11.33 21.83
CA SER A 66 19.21 -10.64 22.08
C SER A 66 20.35 -11.14 21.21
N GLY A 67 20.43 -12.46 20.97
CA GLY A 67 21.47 -13.05 20.10
C GLY A 67 21.32 -12.56 18.64
N LYS A 68 20.10 -12.50 18.11
CA LYS A 68 19.87 -11.96 16.76
C LYS A 68 20.17 -10.46 16.70
N LEU A 69 19.84 -9.71 17.74
CA LEU A 69 20.16 -8.29 17.82
C LEU A 69 21.68 -8.04 17.82
N SER A 70 22.46 -8.88 18.52
CA SER A 70 23.93 -8.82 18.51
C SER A 70 24.51 -9.18 17.13
N GLU A 71 23.93 -10.15 16.43
CA GLU A 71 24.30 -10.49 15.05
C GLU A 71 24.06 -9.31 14.08
N ILE A 72 22.90 -8.66 14.20
CA ILE A 72 22.56 -7.47 13.41
C ILE A 72 23.54 -6.34 13.72
N LYS A 73 23.86 -6.09 14.99
CA LYS A 73 24.82 -5.07 15.44
C LYS A 73 26.20 -5.29 14.83
N ALA A 74 26.73 -6.49 14.92
CA ALA A 74 28.04 -6.82 14.32
C ALA A 74 28.06 -6.56 12.81
N TYR A 75 26.97 -6.93 12.11
CA TYR A 75 26.85 -6.69 10.68
C TYR A 75 26.76 -5.19 10.33
N ILE A 76 26.06 -4.39 11.14
CA ILE A 76 25.95 -2.94 10.99
C ILE A 76 27.33 -2.29 11.09
N GLU A 77 28.10 -2.64 12.10
CA GLU A 77 29.44 -2.09 12.37
C GLU A 77 30.44 -2.49 11.26
N GLU A 78 30.38 -3.73 10.76
CA GLU A 78 31.27 -4.23 9.71
C GLU A 78 30.96 -3.62 8.32
N ASN A 79 29.70 -3.30 8.02
CA ASN A 79 29.26 -2.93 6.67
C ASN A 79 28.78 -1.48 6.54
N GLU A 80 29.01 -0.64 7.55
CA GLU A 80 28.61 0.78 7.55
C GLU A 80 27.12 1.00 7.22
N ILE A 81 26.24 0.28 7.92
CA ILE A 81 24.80 0.36 7.73
C ILE A 81 24.25 1.56 8.51
N GLY A 82 23.52 2.45 7.85
CA GLY A 82 22.91 3.63 8.48
C GLY A 82 21.51 3.40 9.05
N MET A 83 20.81 2.35 8.59
CA MET A 83 19.40 2.16 8.91
C MET A 83 19.00 0.69 9.01
N VAL A 84 18.02 0.40 9.88
CA VAL A 84 17.38 -0.92 9.99
C VAL A 84 15.88 -0.77 9.84
N ILE A 85 15.26 -1.61 9.01
CA ILE A 85 13.82 -1.60 8.76
C ILE A 85 13.20 -2.93 9.20
N PHE A 86 12.15 -2.87 9.99
CA PHE A 86 11.39 -4.02 10.49
C PHE A 86 10.10 -4.20 9.69
N ASP A 87 9.74 -5.46 9.37
CA ASP A 87 8.53 -5.80 8.57
C ASP A 87 7.23 -5.70 9.38
N ASP A 88 7.27 -5.39 10.63
CA ASP A 88 6.13 -5.21 11.53
C ASP A 88 6.19 -3.86 12.23
N ASP A 89 5.04 -3.46 12.79
CA ASP A 89 4.98 -2.25 13.61
C ASP A 89 5.72 -2.44 14.93
N LEU A 90 6.54 -1.48 15.28
CA LEU A 90 7.26 -1.45 16.54
C LEU A 90 6.56 -0.55 17.54
N SER A 91 6.50 -0.98 18.78
CA SER A 91 6.12 -0.09 19.88
C SER A 91 7.23 0.95 20.12
N SER A 92 6.86 2.12 20.65
CA SER A 92 7.84 3.16 20.99
C SER A 92 8.95 2.66 21.89
N LYS A 93 8.66 1.72 22.81
CA LYS A 93 9.64 1.12 23.70
C LYS A 93 10.62 0.21 22.95
N GLN A 94 10.13 -0.54 21.97
CA GLN A 94 10.99 -1.38 21.13
C GLN A 94 11.92 -0.51 20.28
N VAL A 95 11.40 0.52 19.60
CA VAL A 95 12.21 1.45 18.80
C VAL A 95 13.35 2.03 19.64
N GLN A 96 13.06 2.60 20.82
CA GLN A 96 14.09 3.18 21.70
C GLN A 96 15.12 2.17 22.18
N ASN A 97 14.69 0.95 22.54
CA ASN A 97 15.62 -0.07 23.00
C ASN A 97 16.54 -0.53 21.86
N ILE A 98 15.99 -0.75 20.67
CA ILE A 98 16.73 -1.18 19.48
C ILE A 98 17.70 -0.07 19.05
N GLU A 99 17.24 1.17 18.96
CA GLU A 99 18.05 2.34 18.59
C GLU A 99 19.23 2.55 19.53
N ARG A 100 18.99 2.37 20.85
CA ARG A 100 20.08 2.46 21.85
C ARG A 100 21.10 1.34 21.71
N GLU A 101 20.69 0.13 21.33
CA GLU A 101 21.59 -1.02 21.17
C GLU A 101 22.34 -0.97 19.83
N LEU A 102 21.67 -0.60 18.74
CA LEU A 102 22.23 -0.62 17.40
C LEU A 102 22.89 0.70 16.98
N GLN A 103 22.53 1.83 17.61
CA GLN A 103 23.07 3.18 17.34
C GLN A 103 22.88 3.64 15.88
N VAL A 104 21.82 3.16 15.20
CA VAL A 104 21.45 3.53 13.83
C VAL A 104 19.96 3.86 13.78
N LYS A 105 19.53 4.48 12.69
CA LYS A 105 18.12 4.81 12.45
C LYS A 105 17.26 3.55 12.36
N ILE A 106 16.17 3.53 13.12
CA ILE A 106 15.22 2.41 13.13
C ILE A 106 13.91 2.86 12.51
N LEU A 107 13.47 2.12 11.52
CA LEU A 107 12.15 2.27 10.91
C LEU A 107 11.33 0.99 11.08
N ASP A 108 10.04 1.14 11.22
CA ASP A 108 9.08 0.06 11.06
C ASP A 108 8.36 0.17 9.71
N ARG A 109 7.59 -0.85 9.36
CA ARG A 109 6.87 -0.90 8.08
C ARG A 109 5.94 0.31 7.90
N THR A 110 5.24 0.72 8.94
CA THR A 110 4.32 1.88 8.91
C THR A 110 5.06 3.18 8.66
N SER A 111 6.18 3.45 9.33
CA SER A 111 6.98 4.66 9.11
C SER A 111 7.56 4.70 7.69
N LEU A 112 8.01 3.56 7.16
CA LEU A 112 8.50 3.47 5.78
C LEU A 112 7.40 3.80 4.75
N ILE A 113 6.19 3.26 4.92
CA ILE A 113 5.05 3.56 4.05
C ILE A 113 4.69 5.06 4.13
N LEU A 114 4.68 5.64 5.33
CA LEU A 114 4.43 7.08 5.52
C LEU A 114 5.48 7.95 4.82
N ASP A 115 6.76 7.57 4.86
CA ASP A 115 7.83 8.28 4.16
C ASP A 115 7.64 8.23 2.63
N ILE A 116 7.27 7.06 2.08
CA ILE A 116 6.96 6.92 0.66
C ILE A 116 5.79 7.84 0.28
N PHE A 117 4.74 7.86 1.09
CA PHE A 117 3.57 8.69 0.84
C PHE A 117 3.89 10.19 0.95
N ALA A 118 4.73 10.60 1.90
CA ALA A 118 5.16 11.99 2.02
C ALA A 118 5.94 12.46 0.77
N LYS A 119 6.80 11.61 0.23
CA LYS A 119 7.55 11.89 -1.02
C LYS A 119 6.65 11.92 -2.26
N ARG A 120 5.56 11.13 -2.27
CA ARG A 120 4.67 10.97 -3.44
C ARG A 120 3.49 11.94 -3.46
N ALA A 121 3.08 12.49 -2.33
CA ALA A 121 1.97 13.42 -2.22
C ALA A 121 2.26 14.73 -2.98
N GLN A 122 1.54 14.97 -4.08
CA GLN A 122 1.72 16.17 -4.89
C GLN A 122 0.65 17.21 -4.61
N THR A 123 -0.61 16.77 -4.50
CA THR A 123 -1.73 17.68 -4.24
C THR A 123 -1.75 18.16 -2.77
N ALA A 124 -2.29 19.35 -2.55
CA ALA A 124 -2.47 19.89 -1.20
C ALA A 124 -3.34 18.96 -0.33
N ASN A 125 -4.31 18.28 -0.94
CA ASN A 125 -5.17 17.32 -0.23
C ASN A 125 -4.38 16.08 0.21
N ALA A 126 -3.62 15.45 -0.69
CA ALA A 126 -2.80 14.30 -0.37
C ALA A 126 -1.74 14.64 0.69
N LYS A 127 -1.09 15.81 0.60
CA LYS A 127 -0.14 16.28 1.62
C LYS A 127 -0.77 16.38 3.00
N ARG A 128 -1.99 16.97 3.11
CA ARG A 128 -2.72 17.05 4.39
C ARG A 128 -3.13 15.68 4.94
N GLN A 129 -3.52 14.75 4.05
CA GLN A 129 -3.85 13.38 4.45
C GLN A 129 -2.62 12.64 5.00
N VAL A 130 -1.49 12.76 4.33
CA VAL A 130 -0.22 12.16 4.79
C VAL A 130 0.23 12.82 6.11
N GLU A 131 0.16 14.13 6.20
CA GLU A 131 0.52 14.87 7.42
C GLU A 131 -0.36 14.45 8.61
N LEU A 132 -1.67 14.29 8.39
CA LEU A 132 -2.58 13.76 9.40
C LEU A 132 -2.16 12.37 9.86
N ALA A 133 -1.88 11.47 8.93
CA ALA A 133 -1.44 10.11 9.23
C ALA A 133 -0.10 10.09 10.00
N GLN A 134 0.85 10.95 9.63
CA GLN A 134 2.12 11.10 10.35
C GLN A 134 1.91 11.57 11.80
N TYR A 135 1.07 12.57 12.04
CA TYR A 135 0.77 13.00 13.41
C TYR A 135 0.04 11.92 14.22
N GLN A 136 -0.88 11.18 13.61
CA GLN A 136 -1.56 10.08 14.28
C GLN A 136 -0.58 8.93 14.63
N TYR A 137 0.39 8.65 13.77
CA TYR A 137 1.45 7.69 14.04
C TYR A 137 2.41 8.15 15.14
N LEU A 138 2.75 9.44 15.16
CA LEU A 138 3.66 10.05 16.16
C LEU A 138 3.02 10.18 17.54
N LEU A 139 1.73 10.52 17.61
CA LEU A 139 1.04 10.85 18.86
C LEU A 139 1.23 9.82 19.99
N PRO A 140 1.04 8.50 19.79
CA PRO A 140 1.29 7.48 20.83
C PRO A 140 2.78 7.29 21.14
N ARG A 141 3.66 7.78 20.29
CA ARG A 141 5.13 7.65 20.41
C ARG A 141 5.79 8.82 21.14
N LEU A 142 5.15 9.97 21.22
CA LEU A 142 5.67 11.19 21.86
C LEU A 142 5.98 11.02 23.35
N THR A 143 5.12 10.34 24.08
CA THR A 143 5.25 10.19 25.53
C THR A 143 6.55 9.52 25.98
N ARG A 144 7.34 8.99 25.05
CA ARG A 144 8.56 8.23 25.33
C ARG A 144 9.82 8.75 24.64
N LEU A 145 9.70 9.71 23.74
CA LEU A 145 10.85 10.36 23.09
C LEU A 145 11.68 11.21 24.07
N TRP A 146 11.06 11.66 25.17
CA TRP A 146 11.62 12.60 26.13
C TRP A 146 11.98 11.97 27.49
N THR A 147 12.07 10.64 27.59
CA THR A 147 12.37 9.93 28.85
C THR A 147 13.71 10.33 29.50
N HIS A 148 14.64 10.91 28.74
CA HIS A 148 15.89 11.45 29.30
C HIS A 148 15.67 12.75 30.10
N LEU A 149 14.62 13.53 29.81
CA LEU A 149 14.25 14.75 30.52
C LEU A 149 13.42 14.46 31.79
N GLU A 150 12.72 13.30 31.85
CA GLU A 150 12.01 12.85 33.06
C GLU A 150 12.94 12.60 34.24
N ARG A 151 14.22 12.34 34.01
CA ARG A 151 15.23 12.13 35.05
C ARG A 151 15.74 13.40 35.69
N GLN A 152 15.45 14.58 35.16
CA GLN A 152 15.67 15.86 35.84
C GLN A 152 14.49 16.13 36.79
N ARG A 153 14.51 15.50 37.96
CA ARG A 153 13.49 15.63 39.00
C ARG A 153 13.40 17.05 39.50
N GLY A 154 12.22 17.63 39.38
CA GLY A 154 11.73 18.66 40.31
C GLY A 154 11.56 18.04 41.71
N GLY A 155 11.55 18.83 42.75
CA GLY A 155 11.37 18.37 44.14
C GLY A 155 10.10 17.55 44.34
N ILE A 156 9.95 16.90 45.50
CA ILE A 156 8.82 16.03 45.86
C ILE A 156 7.49 16.79 45.63
N GLY A 157 6.66 16.25 44.67
CA GLY A 157 5.37 16.81 44.31
C GLY A 157 5.37 17.88 43.22
N MET A 158 6.50 18.26 42.64
CA MET A 158 6.56 19.15 41.47
C MET A 158 6.72 18.37 40.18
N ARG A 159 5.90 18.70 39.16
CA ARG A 159 6.09 18.22 37.80
C ARG A 159 7.43 18.69 37.24
N GLY A 160 8.26 17.80 36.72
CA GLY A 160 9.51 18.16 36.10
C GLY A 160 9.30 18.93 34.78
N PRO A 161 10.31 19.73 34.33
CA PRO A 161 10.21 20.50 33.08
C PRO A 161 9.94 19.62 31.85
N GLY A 162 10.36 18.34 31.88
CA GLY A 162 10.09 17.36 30.81
C GLY A 162 8.61 16.95 30.69
N GLU A 163 7.89 16.78 31.81
CA GLU A 163 6.45 16.46 31.79
C GLU A 163 5.61 17.57 31.17
N THR A 164 5.91 18.83 31.52
CA THR A 164 5.21 20.00 30.96
C THR A 164 5.47 20.15 29.46
N GLN A 165 6.65 19.80 29.00
CA GLN A 165 7.01 19.88 27.60
C GLN A 165 6.32 18.78 26.78
N ILE A 166 6.26 17.55 27.29
CA ILE A 166 5.53 16.43 26.67
C ILE A 166 4.04 16.75 26.58
N GLU A 167 3.43 17.28 27.64
CA GLU A 167 2.02 17.69 27.61
C GLU A 167 1.77 18.81 26.60
N THR A 168 2.70 19.73 26.46
CA THR A 168 2.61 20.85 25.50
C THR A 168 2.75 20.33 24.07
N ASP A 169 3.74 19.48 23.78
CA ASP A 169 3.94 18.90 22.46
C ASP A 169 2.75 18.00 22.05
N ARG A 170 2.24 17.22 23.00
CA ARG A 170 1.03 16.41 22.78
C ARG A 170 -0.18 17.27 22.44
N ARG A 171 -0.37 18.39 23.14
CA ARG A 171 -1.46 19.33 22.87
C ARG A 171 -1.33 19.95 21.48
N ILE A 172 -0.13 20.42 21.12
CA ILE A 172 0.14 20.97 19.78
C ILE A 172 -0.19 19.97 18.69
N ILE A 173 0.17 18.70 18.86
CA ILE A 173 -0.13 17.66 17.87
C ILE A 173 -1.62 17.33 17.83
N LEU A 174 -2.30 17.27 18.95
CA LEU A 174 -3.75 17.08 18.99
C LEU A 174 -4.49 18.24 18.31
N ASP A 175 -4.06 19.48 18.52
CA ASP A 175 -4.62 20.66 17.86
C ASP A 175 -4.40 20.60 16.35
N LYS A 176 -3.20 20.20 15.90
CA LYS A 176 -2.89 19.99 14.48
C LYS A 176 -3.75 18.89 13.87
N ILE A 177 -3.91 17.75 14.56
CA ILE A 177 -4.79 16.66 14.11
C ILE A 177 -6.24 17.14 13.96
N SER A 178 -6.73 17.91 14.93
CA SER A 178 -8.10 18.47 14.87
C SER A 178 -8.26 19.42 13.70
N HIS A 179 -7.33 20.36 13.52
CA HIS A 179 -7.34 21.31 12.42
C HIS A 179 -7.29 20.61 11.04
N LEU A 180 -6.39 19.65 10.86
CA LEU A 180 -6.28 18.89 9.61
C LEU A 180 -7.56 18.10 9.31
N LYS A 181 -8.20 17.50 10.33
CA LYS A 181 -9.48 16.81 10.15
C LYS A 181 -10.60 17.75 9.71
N GLU A 182 -10.65 18.99 10.23
CA GLU A 182 -11.63 20.01 9.82
C GLU A 182 -11.38 20.47 8.38
N GLU A 183 -10.13 20.73 8.02
CA GLU A 183 -9.77 21.07 6.64
C GLU A 183 -10.14 19.97 5.65
N LEU A 184 -9.81 18.71 5.96
CA LEU A 184 -10.16 17.56 5.10
C LEU A 184 -11.68 17.41 4.96
N LYS A 185 -12.46 17.58 6.04
CA LYS A 185 -13.93 17.60 5.96
C LYS A 185 -14.47 18.68 5.02
N SER A 186 -13.86 19.88 5.03
CA SER A 186 -14.27 20.97 4.15
C SER A 186 -13.99 20.64 2.69
N ILE A 187 -12.83 20.02 2.40
CA ILE A 187 -12.44 19.57 1.07
C ILE A 187 -13.38 18.47 0.57
N ASP A 188 -13.73 17.51 1.43
CA ASP A 188 -14.63 16.41 1.08
C ASP A 188 -16.04 16.93 0.73
N ARG A 189 -16.53 17.93 1.46
CA ARG A 189 -17.80 18.62 1.11
C ARG A 189 -17.73 19.29 -0.26
N GLN A 190 -16.64 20.00 -0.56
CA GLN A 190 -16.45 20.63 -1.87
C GLN A 190 -16.36 19.59 -3.00
N LYS A 191 -15.60 18.51 -2.78
CA LYS A 191 -15.50 17.39 -3.72
C LYS A 191 -16.87 16.72 -3.94
N SER A 192 -17.68 16.51 -2.90
CA SER A 192 -19.02 15.94 -2.99
C SER A 192 -19.94 16.81 -3.87
N ILE A 193 -19.89 18.13 -3.73
CA ILE A 193 -20.65 19.07 -4.57
C ILE A 193 -20.17 18.99 -6.04
N GLN A 194 -18.86 19.03 -6.26
CA GLN A 194 -18.29 18.89 -7.62
C GLN A 194 -18.63 17.54 -8.27
N ARG A 195 -18.65 16.46 -7.48
CA ARG A 195 -19.04 15.12 -7.96
C ARG A 195 -20.49 15.04 -8.38
N LYS A 196 -21.42 15.67 -7.64
CA LYS A 196 -22.84 15.77 -8.05
C LYS A 196 -23.02 16.46 -9.40
N ASN A 197 -22.13 17.40 -9.75
CA ASN A 197 -22.17 18.14 -11.00
C ASN A 197 -21.51 17.42 -12.19
N ARG A 198 -20.84 16.26 -11.98
CA ARG A 198 -20.15 15.50 -13.05
C ARG A 198 -21.10 14.69 -13.97
N GLY A 199 -22.39 14.81 -13.81
CA GLY A 199 -23.39 14.16 -14.65
C GLY A 199 -23.66 12.69 -14.29
N LYS A 200 -24.52 12.03 -15.09
CA LYS A 200 -24.97 10.64 -14.90
C LYS A 200 -24.04 9.59 -15.54
N LEU A 201 -22.72 9.86 -15.65
CA LEU A 201 -21.78 8.91 -16.21
C LEU A 201 -21.48 7.79 -15.23
N VAL A 202 -21.46 6.55 -15.70
CA VAL A 202 -21.04 5.38 -14.92
C VAL A 202 -19.60 5.58 -14.45
N ARG A 203 -19.33 5.26 -13.20
CA ARG A 203 -18.01 5.39 -12.57
C ARG A 203 -17.36 4.03 -12.41
N VAL A 204 -16.19 3.87 -12.97
CA VAL A 204 -15.39 2.65 -12.91
C VAL A 204 -14.11 2.95 -12.15
N ALA A 205 -13.81 2.19 -11.09
CA ALA A 205 -12.58 2.36 -10.32
C ALA A 205 -11.62 1.18 -10.51
N LEU A 206 -10.34 1.49 -10.79
CA LEU A 206 -9.26 0.52 -10.80
C LEU A 206 -8.83 0.25 -9.37
N VAL A 207 -8.94 -0.97 -8.91
CA VAL A 207 -8.48 -1.43 -7.60
C VAL A 207 -7.51 -2.59 -7.75
N GLY A 208 -6.68 -2.83 -6.77
CA GLY A 208 -5.72 -3.94 -6.80
C GLY A 208 -4.47 -3.63 -5.99
N TYR A 209 -3.64 -4.64 -5.84
CA TYR A 209 -2.39 -4.53 -5.09
C TYR A 209 -1.44 -3.51 -5.73
N THR A 210 -0.40 -3.10 -5.01
CA THR A 210 0.63 -2.21 -5.57
C THR A 210 1.36 -2.90 -6.72
N ASN A 211 1.76 -2.12 -7.73
CA ASN A 211 2.55 -2.57 -8.88
C ASN A 211 1.90 -3.65 -9.78
N VAL A 212 0.59 -3.87 -9.72
CA VAL A 212 -0.12 -4.82 -10.61
C VAL A 212 -0.40 -4.27 -12.01
N GLY A 213 -0.08 -2.98 -12.27
CA GLY A 213 -0.24 -2.34 -13.57
C GLY A 213 -1.51 -1.50 -13.74
N LYS A 214 -2.14 -1.02 -12.63
CA LYS A 214 -3.35 -0.15 -12.68
C LYS A 214 -3.14 1.09 -13.55
N SER A 215 -2.12 1.88 -13.27
CA SER A 215 -1.82 3.12 -14.01
C SER A 215 -1.45 2.86 -15.46
N THR A 216 -0.77 1.75 -15.75
CA THR A 216 -0.50 1.31 -17.14
C THR A 216 -1.79 1.03 -17.88
N LEU A 217 -2.72 0.29 -17.26
CA LEU A 217 -4.02 -0.01 -17.84
C LEU A 217 -4.87 1.25 -18.02
N MET A 218 -4.85 2.16 -17.04
CA MET A 218 -5.49 3.48 -17.13
C MET A 218 -5.03 4.24 -18.39
N ASN A 219 -3.72 4.27 -18.65
CA ASN A 219 -3.16 4.94 -19.82
C ASN A 219 -3.61 4.30 -21.14
N LEU A 220 -3.62 2.96 -21.19
CA LEU A 220 -4.09 2.22 -22.37
C LEU A 220 -5.56 2.48 -22.70
N LEU A 221 -6.43 2.48 -21.68
CA LEU A 221 -7.87 2.66 -21.85
C LEU A 221 -8.21 4.12 -22.14
N SER A 222 -7.50 5.10 -21.56
CA SER A 222 -7.76 6.53 -21.73
C SER A 222 -7.08 7.17 -22.93
N LYS A 223 -6.26 6.41 -23.69
CA LYS A 223 -5.45 6.91 -24.83
C LYS A 223 -4.59 8.13 -24.48
N SER A 224 -4.11 8.21 -23.24
CA SER A 224 -3.30 9.32 -22.77
C SER A 224 -1.99 8.81 -22.20
N GLU A 225 -0.92 9.56 -22.43
CA GLU A 225 0.40 9.24 -21.89
C GLU A 225 0.56 9.90 -20.52
N VAL A 226 0.44 9.10 -19.46
CA VAL A 226 0.92 9.47 -18.13
C VAL A 226 2.01 8.49 -17.75
N PHE A 227 3.07 9.03 -17.19
CA PHE A 227 4.24 8.26 -16.78
C PHE A 227 3.84 7.19 -15.76
N ALA A 228 3.91 5.92 -16.14
CA ALA A 228 3.70 4.79 -15.26
C ALA A 228 5.07 4.30 -14.78
N GLU A 229 5.41 4.57 -13.53
CA GLU A 229 6.64 4.07 -12.92
C GLU A 229 6.46 2.65 -12.38
N ASN A 230 7.50 1.83 -12.52
CA ASN A 230 7.58 0.51 -11.85
C ASN A 230 8.04 0.69 -10.40
N LYS A 231 7.22 1.36 -9.60
CA LYS A 231 7.46 1.62 -8.17
C LYS A 231 6.18 1.43 -7.39
N LEU A 232 6.31 1.04 -6.12
CA LEU A 232 5.16 0.93 -5.22
C LEU A 232 4.53 2.31 -5.00
N PHE A 233 3.21 2.36 -4.89
CA PHE A 233 2.45 3.59 -4.69
C PHE A 233 2.76 4.69 -5.74
N ALA A 234 2.94 4.31 -7.00
CA ALA A 234 3.15 5.28 -8.09
C ALA A 234 2.01 6.30 -8.17
N THR A 235 0.79 5.88 -7.87
CA THR A 235 -0.40 6.74 -7.78
C THR A 235 -0.81 6.89 -6.32
N LEU A 236 -0.67 8.07 -5.75
CA LEU A 236 -1.20 8.43 -4.44
C LEU A 236 -2.43 9.36 -4.58
N ASP A 237 -2.40 10.25 -5.54
CA ASP A 237 -3.51 11.15 -5.90
C ASP A 237 -4.42 10.46 -6.91
N THR A 238 -5.72 10.33 -6.60
CA THR A 238 -6.69 9.73 -7.50
C THR A 238 -6.80 10.54 -8.80
N THR A 239 -6.60 9.88 -9.91
CA THR A 239 -6.77 10.47 -11.24
C THR A 239 -8.08 9.96 -11.84
N VAL A 240 -8.98 10.86 -12.20
CA VAL A 240 -10.25 10.52 -12.87
C VAL A 240 -10.20 10.99 -14.32
N ARG A 241 -10.52 10.09 -15.25
CA ARG A 241 -10.54 10.38 -16.69
C ARG A 241 -11.83 9.92 -17.34
N LYS A 242 -12.30 10.71 -18.31
CA LYS A 242 -13.39 10.30 -19.17
C LYS A 242 -12.83 9.37 -20.24
N VAL A 243 -13.36 8.15 -20.30
CA VAL A 243 -13.04 7.12 -21.29
C VAL A 243 -14.26 6.89 -22.16
N ILE A 244 -14.08 6.66 -23.44
CA ILE A 244 -15.14 6.35 -24.39
C ILE A 244 -14.79 5.00 -25.05
N VAL A 245 -15.67 4.02 -24.89
CA VAL A 245 -15.60 2.74 -25.58
C VAL A 245 -16.87 2.59 -26.40
N ASP A 246 -16.76 2.35 -27.69
CA ASP A 246 -17.88 2.16 -28.62
C ASP A 246 -19.03 3.17 -28.43
N ASN A 247 -18.70 4.47 -28.36
CA ASN A 247 -19.63 5.59 -28.14
C ASN A 247 -20.27 5.66 -26.74
N LEU A 248 -19.92 4.81 -25.79
CA LEU A 248 -20.39 4.88 -24.42
C LEU A 248 -19.34 5.56 -23.53
N PRO A 249 -19.58 6.78 -23.03
CA PRO A 249 -18.68 7.47 -22.13
C PRO A 249 -18.89 7.02 -20.69
N PHE A 250 -17.78 6.83 -19.97
CA PHE A 250 -17.77 6.57 -18.53
C PHE A 250 -16.57 7.25 -17.88
N LEU A 251 -16.55 7.35 -16.55
CA LEU A 251 -15.44 7.86 -15.79
C LEU A 251 -14.60 6.69 -15.27
N LEU A 252 -13.31 6.71 -15.55
CA LEU A 252 -12.34 5.73 -15.05
C LEU A 252 -11.44 6.42 -14.04
N SER A 253 -11.34 5.87 -12.83
CA SER A 253 -10.48 6.37 -11.76
C SER A 253 -9.35 5.39 -11.43
N ASP A 254 -8.12 5.89 -11.38
CA ASP A 254 -6.97 5.17 -10.83
C ASP A 254 -6.87 5.45 -9.33
N THR A 255 -6.66 4.42 -8.54
CA THR A 255 -6.64 4.52 -7.07
C THR A 255 -5.31 4.09 -6.50
N VAL A 256 -5.08 4.43 -5.23
CA VAL A 256 -3.91 3.98 -4.47
C VAL A 256 -3.85 2.45 -4.46
N GLY A 257 -2.68 1.89 -4.71
CA GLY A 257 -2.48 0.44 -4.61
C GLY A 257 -2.57 -0.05 -3.17
N PHE A 258 -3.24 -1.18 -2.97
CA PHE A 258 -3.28 -1.86 -1.68
C PHE A 258 -1.97 -2.60 -1.42
N ILE A 259 -1.66 -2.80 -0.16
CA ILE A 259 -0.49 -3.54 0.28
C ILE A 259 -0.81 -4.28 1.58
N ARG A 260 -0.10 -5.34 1.86
CA ARG A 260 -0.20 -6.09 3.11
C ARG A 260 0.13 -5.22 4.32
N LYS A 261 -0.56 -5.40 5.43
CA LYS A 261 -0.37 -4.65 6.68
C LYS A 261 -0.47 -3.13 6.47
N LEU A 262 -1.39 -2.67 5.61
CA LEU A 262 -1.66 -1.23 5.49
C LEU A 262 -2.21 -0.72 6.82
N PRO A 263 -1.57 0.27 7.45
CA PRO A 263 -2.02 0.77 8.75
C PRO A 263 -3.44 1.35 8.70
N THR A 264 -4.30 1.03 9.67
CA THR A 264 -5.70 1.46 9.71
C THR A 264 -5.86 2.99 9.75
N HIS A 265 -4.97 3.69 10.45
CA HIS A 265 -4.96 5.16 10.47
C HIS A 265 -4.60 5.77 9.10
N LEU A 266 -3.84 5.04 8.25
CA LEU A 266 -3.65 5.45 6.86
C LEU A 266 -4.94 5.26 6.06
N VAL A 267 -5.64 4.14 6.20
CA VAL A 267 -6.94 3.92 5.55
C VAL A 267 -7.91 5.04 5.92
N ASP A 268 -7.97 5.41 7.20
CA ASP A 268 -8.81 6.52 7.67
C ASP A 268 -8.41 7.88 7.10
N SER A 269 -7.12 8.15 7.00
CA SER A 269 -6.59 9.40 6.43
C SER A 269 -6.83 9.49 4.92
N PHE A 270 -6.80 8.35 4.22
CA PHE A 270 -7.03 8.26 2.77
C PHE A 270 -8.50 7.99 2.39
N LYS A 271 -9.46 8.10 3.32
CA LYS A 271 -10.88 7.92 3.03
C LYS A 271 -11.32 8.72 1.80
N SER A 272 -10.89 9.96 1.63
CA SER A 272 -11.28 10.78 0.47
C SER A 272 -10.66 10.32 -0.86
N THR A 273 -9.57 9.57 -0.83
CA THR A 273 -8.97 8.93 -2.01
C THR A 273 -9.69 7.62 -2.31
N LEU A 274 -10.11 6.91 -1.27
CA LEU A 274 -10.91 5.69 -1.37
C LEU A 274 -12.41 5.98 -1.61
N ASP A 275 -12.85 7.23 -1.47
CA ASP A 275 -14.22 7.65 -1.83
C ASP A 275 -14.55 7.37 -3.31
N GLU A 276 -13.58 7.47 -4.22
CA GLU A 276 -13.80 7.11 -5.62
C GLU A 276 -14.09 5.60 -5.78
N VAL A 277 -13.51 4.74 -4.93
CA VAL A 277 -13.83 3.31 -4.86
C VAL A 277 -15.22 3.09 -4.26
N ARG A 278 -15.52 3.82 -3.17
CA ARG A 278 -16.82 3.74 -2.49
C ARG A 278 -17.96 4.21 -3.38
N GLU A 279 -17.73 5.22 -4.21
CA GLU A 279 -18.73 5.79 -5.12
C GLU A 279 -18.74 5.14 -6.52
N ALA A 280 -17.82 4.22 -6.81
CA ALA A 280 -17.79 3.53 -8.08
C ALA A 280 -19.02 2.62 -8.27
N ASP A 281 -19.55 2.61 -9.48
CA ASP A 281 -20.63 1.72 -9.90
C ASP A 281 -20.10 0.34 -10.33
N LEU A 282 -18.84 0.28 -10.75
CA LEU A 282 -18.12 -0.93 -11.17
C LEU A 282 -16.68 -0.89 -10.70
N LEU A 283 -16.18 -1.99 -10.17
CA LEU A 283 -14.78 -2.16 -9.80
C LEU A 283 -14.05 -3.02 -10.83
N LEU A 284 -12.86 -2.58 -11.24
CA LEU A 284 -11.90 -3.38 -11.99
C LEU A 284 -10.78 -3.79 -11.02
N HIS A 285 -10.82 -5.02 -10.58
CA HIS A 285 -9.80 -5.56 -9.68
C HIS A 285 -8.66 -6.13 -10.51
N ILE A 286 -7.53 -5.41 -10.55
CA ILE A 286 -6.34 -5.78 -11.30
C ILE A 286 -5.44 -6.65 -10.43
N VAL A 287 -5.04 -7.80 -10.96
CA VAL A 287 -4.21 -8.80 -10.29
C VAL A 287 -2.99 -9.11 -11.13
N ASP A 288 -1.83 -9.23 -10.51
CA ASP A 288 -0.60 -9.68 -11.16
C ASP A 288 -0.51 -11.20 -11.08
N ILE A 289 -0.87 -11.91 -12.18
CA ILE A 289 -0.86 -13.37 -12.19
C ILE A 289 0.55 -13.97 -12.20
N SER A 290 1.56 -13.18 -12.53
CA SER A 290 2.96 -13.63 -12.50
C SER A 290 3.51 -13.73 -11.06
N HIS A 291 2.81 -13.11 -10.07
CA HIS A 291 3.23 -13.14 -8.69
C HIS A 291 2.78 -14.44 -7.99
N PRO A 292 3.66 -15.21 -7.32
CA PRO A 292 3.31 -16.49 -6.73
C PRO A 292 2.20 -16.41 -5.66
N ALA A 293 2.10 -15.28 -4.94
CA ALA A 293 1.06 -15.03 -3.93
C ALA A 293 -0.12 -14.21 -4.45
N PHE A 294 -0.45 -14.25 -5.74
CA PHE A 294 -1.53 -13.42 -6.30
C PHE A 294 -2.90 -13.67 -5.65
N GLU A 295 -3.20 -14.90 -5.23
CA GLU A 295 -4.46 -15.22 -4.53
C GLU A 295 -4.51 -14.55 -3.16
N GLU A 296 -3.40 -14.51 -2.40
CA GLU A 296 -3.33 -13.78 -1.13
C GLU A 296 -3.49 -12.28 -1.33
N GLN A 297 -2.90 -11.74 -2.42
CA GLN A 297 -3.09 -10.33 -2.78
C GLN A 297 -4.57 -10.02 -3.07
N ILE A 298 -5.29 -10.93 -3.75
CA ILE A 298 -6.75 -10.80 -3.95
C ILE A 298 -7.48 -10.74 -2.61
N GLU A 299 -7.14 -11.62 -1.66
CA GLU A 299 -7.76 -11.64 -0.32
C GLU A 299 -7.49 -10.34 0.45
N VAL A 300 -6.26 -9.84 0.43
CA VAL A 300 -5.89 -8.55 1.07
C VAL A 300 -6.71 -7.40 0.49
N VAL A 301 -6.83 -7.33 -0.84
CA VAL A 301 -7.63 -6.30 -1.51
C VAL A 301 -9.10 -6.42 -1.15
N ASN A 302 -9.67 -7.63 -1.21
CA ASN A 302 -11.07 -7.86 -0.87
C ASN A 302 -11.39 -7.49 0.58
N LYS A 303 -10.51 -7.86 1.53
CA LYS A 303 -10.67 -7.47 2.93
C LYS A 303 -10.66 -5.96 3.11
N THR A 304 -9.72 -5.26 2.47
CA THR A 304 -9.65 -3.80 2.55
C THR A 304 -10.85 -3.13 1.88
N LEU A 305 -11.35 -3.68 0.76
CA LEU A 305 -12.57 -3.19 0.12
C LEU A 305 -13.80 -3.33 1.02
N GLN A 306 -13.91 -4.43 1.79
CA GLN A 306 -14.98 -4.60 2.78
C GLN A 306 -14.92 -3.56 3.91
N GLU A 307 -13.71 -3.15 4.33
CA GLU A 307 -13.52 -2.11 5.35
C GLU A 307 -13.85 -0.70 4.82
N VAL A 308 -13.66 -0.47 3.51
CA VAL A 308 -13.84 0.84 2.87
C VAL A 308 -15.24 1.05 2.33
N CYS A 309 -15.86 0.00 1.76
CA CYS A 309 -17.17 0.06 1.14
C CYS A 309 -18.26 -0.31 2.14
N ASP A 310 -19.29 0.54 2.25
CA ASP A 310 -20.45 0.29 3.12
C ASP A 310 -21.31 -0.88 2.61
N SER A 311 -21.14 -1.32 1.35
CA SER A 311 -21.82 -2.47 0.74
C SER A 311 -20.81 -3.42 0.11
N THR A 312 -20.99 -4.72 0.38
CA THR A 312 -20.14 -5.81 -0.15
C THR A 312 -20.51 -6.25 -1.58
N ASP A 313 -21.63 -5.74 -2.14
CA ASP A 313 -22.21 -6.24 -3.39
C ASP A 313 -21.95 -5.34 -4.62
N LYS A 314 -20.78 -4.71 -4.69
CA LYS A 314 -20.44 -3.94 -5.88
C LYS A 314 -20.08 -4.86 -7.04
N PRO A 315 -20.61 -4.60 -8.26
CA PRO A 315 -20.19 -5.31 -9.46
C PRO A 315 -18.66 -5.21 -9.62
N MET A 316 -18.00 -6.34 -9.87
CA MET A 316 -16.54 -6.40 -10.00
C MET A 316 -16.14 -7.26 -11.19
N ILE A 317 -15.16 -6.79 -11.96
CA ILE A 317 -14.47 -7.56 -12.98
C ILE A 317 -13.06 -7.83 -12.46
N LEU A 318 -12.65 -9.09 -12.46
CA LEU A 318 -11.30 -9.51 -12.09
C LEU A 318 -10.41 -9.53 -13.33
N VAL A 319 -9.35 -8.73 -13.34
CA VAL A 319 -8.44 -8.59 -14.47
C VAL A 319 -7.07 -9.15 -14.11
N PHE A 320 -6.75 -10.34 -14.58
CA PHE A 320 -5.43 -10.95 -14.44
C PHE A 320 -4.48 -10.35 -15.46
N ASN A 321 -3.60 -9.49 -14.98
CA ASN A 321 -2.59 -8.80 -15.79
C ASN A 321 -1.23 -9.50 -15.73
N LYS A 322 -0.32 -9.12 -16.62
CA LYS A 322 1.06 -9.61 -16.74
C LYS A 322 1.14 -11.08 -17.15
N ILE A 323 0.23 -11.56 -17.99
CA ILE A 323 0.34 -12.93 -18.57
C ILE A 323 1.63 -13.13 -19.37
N ASP A 324 2.27 -12.05 -19.83
CA ASP A 324 3.56 -12.05 -20.51
C ASP A 324 4.74 -12.41 -19.58
N ALA A 325 4.60 -12.18 -18.28
CA ALA A 325 5.60 -12.49 -17.26
C ALA A 325 5.26 -13.76 -16.47
N PHE A 326 4.11 -14.40 -16.76
CA PHE A 326 3.70 -15.63 -16.09
C PHE A 326 4.65 -16.78 -16.46
N SER A 327 5.09 -17.53 -15.45
CA SER A 327 5.90 -18.73 -15.60
C SER A 327 5.37 -19.85 -14.72
N TYR A 328 5.54 -21.08 -15.15
CA TYR A 328 5.21 -22.27 -14.39
C TYR A 328 6.33 -23.30 -14.50
N VAL A 329 6.42 -24.20 -13.53
CA VAL A 329 7.38 -25.29 -13.53
C VAL A 329 6.70 -26.52 -14.12
N GLU A 330 7.20 -26.99 -15.27
CA GLU A 330 6.69 -28.21 -15.88
C GLU A 330 7.07 -29.41 -15.00
N LYS A 331 6.08 -30.24 -14.71
CA LYS A 331 6.28 -31.43 -13.91
C LYS A 331 6.77 -32.58 -14.77
N ALA A 332 7.83 -33.27 -14.31
CA ALA A 332 8.32 -34.43 -15.01
C ALA A 332 7.24 -35.53 -15.12
N ALA A 333 7.19 -36.26 -16.24
CA ALA A 333 6.14 -37.25 -16.50
C ALA A 333 6.13 -38.44 -15.52
N ASP A 334 7.25 -38.68 -14.83
CA ASP A 334 7.46 -39.73 -13.83
C ASP A 334 7.27 -39.24 -12.38
N ASP A 335 7.03 -37.95 -12.17
CA ASP A 335 6.78 -37.38 -10.85
C ASP A 335 5.30 -37.57 -10.44
N LEU A 336 5.05 -38.51 -9.52
CA LEU A 336 3.72 -38.87 -9.00
C LEU A 336 3.26 -37.98 -7.83
N THR A 337 4.07 -36.97 -7.40
CA THR A 337 3.63 -36.06 -6.33
C THR A 337 2.43 -35.22 -6.76
N PRO A 338 1.57 -34.72 -5.87
CA PRO A 338 0.48 -33.81 -6.24
C PRO A 338 1.03 -32.55 -6.93
N LYS A 339 0.29 -32.03 -7.92
CA LYS A 339 0.62 -30.71 -8.52
C LYS A 339 0.60 -29.63 -7.44
N THR A 340 1.67 -28.85 -7.39
CA THR A 340 1.73 -27.63 -6.58
C THR A 340 1.24 -26.43 -7.41
N ARG A 341 1.07 -25.28 -6.78
CA ARG A 341 0.70 -24.03 -7.48
C ARG A 341 1.68 -23.68 -8.61
N GLU A 342 2.95 -23.99 -8.43
CA GLU A 342 4.01 -23.70 -9.40
C GLU A 342 3.90 -24.55 -10.68
N ASN A 343 3.17 -25.68 -10.62
CA ASN A 343 2.95 -26.58 -11.74
C ASN A 343 1.67 -26.30 -12.53
N ILE A 344 0.87 -25.32 -12.12
CA ILE A 344 -0.40 -24.99 -12.78
C ILE A 344 -0.10 -24.09 -13.97
N THR A 345 -0.57 -24.49 -15.14
CA THR A 345 -0.43 -23.72 -16.39
C THR A 345 -1.38 -22.53 -16.41
N LEU A 346 -1.10 -21.55 -17.28
CA LEU A 346 -1.97 -20.40 -17.46
C LEU A 346 -3.40 -20.79 -17.87
N ASP A 347 -3.54 -21.83 -18.70
CA ASP A 347 -4.85 -22.28 -19.18
C ASP A 347 -5.63 -23.00 -18.08
N GLU A 348 -4.98 -23.79 -17.22
CA GLU A 348 -5.61 -24.35 -16.02
C GLU A 348 -6.07 -23.25 -15.04
N TRP A 349 -5.29 -22.17 -14.88
CA TRP A 349 -5.71 -21.00 -14.09
C TRP A 349 -6.91 -20.30 -14.72
N LYS A 350 -6.95 -20.13 -16.04
CA LYS A 350 -8.10 -19.56 -16.75
C LYS A 350 -9.36 -20.38 -16.50
N GLU A 351 -9.30 -21.71 -16.69
CA GLU A 351 -10.45 -22.59 -16.42
C GLU A 351 -10.92 -22.50 -14.99
N THR A 352 -10.00 -22.50 -14.02
CA THR A 352 -10.32 -22.39 -12.59
C THR A 352 -11.04 -21.08 -12.25
N TRP A 353 -10.53 -19.94 -12.70
CA TRP A 353 -11.10 -18.64 -12.39
C TRP A 353 -12.33 -18.30 -13.22
N MET A 354 -12.39 -18.71 -14.48
CA MET A 354 -13.61 -18.61 -15.29
C MET A 354 -14.75 -19.44 -14.69
N GLY A 355 -14.47 -20.63 -14.19
CA GLY A 355 -15.44 -21.44 -13.45
C GLY A 355 -15.95 -20.76 -12.16
N LYS A 356 -15.08 -20.04 -11.43
CA LYS A 356 -15.44 -19.33 -10.18
C LYS A 356 -16.18 -18.02 -10.44
N MET A 357 -15.76 -17.23 -11.42
CA MET A 357 -16.21 -15.86 -11.65
C MET A 357 -17.15 -15.73 -12.86
N HIS A 358 -17.42 -16.82 -13.57
CA HIS A 358 -18.14 -16.84 -14.83
C HIS A 358 -17.53 -15.81 -15.81
N ASP A 359 -18.36 -14.98 -16.46
CA ASP A 359 -17.92 -13.98 -17.43
C ASP A 359 -17.34 -12.69 -16.80
N ASN A 360 -17.03 -12.70 -15.50
CA ASN A 360 -16.50 -11.53 -14.78
C ASN A 360 -14.99 -11.58 -14.54
N CYS A 361 -14.25 -12.36 -15.33
CA CYS A 361 -12.80 -12.35 -15.29
C CYS A 361 -12.18 -12.35 -16.69
N ILE A 362 -10.98 -11.76 -16.79
CA ILE A 362 -10.23 -11.70 -18.06
C ILE A 362 -8.72 -11.72 -17.78
N PHE A 363 -7.96 -12.30 -18.72
CA PHE A 363 -6.51 -12.44 -18.65
C PHE A 363 -5.85 -11.59 -19.74
N ILE A 364 -5.01 -10.62 -19.34
CA ILE A 364 -4.42 -9.63 -20.23
C ILE A 364 -2.91 -9.46 -20.03
N SER A 365 -2.25 -8.87 -21.01
CA SER A 365 -0.96 -8.20 -20.83
C SER A 365 -1.12 -6.72 -21.19
N ALA A 366 -1.08 -5.86 -20.20
CA ALA A 366 -1.08 -4.41 -20.43
C ALA A 366 0.20 -3.94 -21.12
N LYS A 367 1.34 -4.62 -20.89
CA LYS A 367 2.64 -4.31 -21.49
C LYS A 367 2.66 -4.66 -22.98
N GLU A 368 2.22 -5.86 -23.35
CA GLU A 368 2.20 -6.35 -24.73
C GLU A 368 0.88 -6.04 -25.45
N LYS A 369 -0.07 -5.40 -24.78
CA LYS A 369 -1.41 -5.07 -25.30
C LYS A 369 -2.22 -6.29 -25.75
N LYS A 370 -1.98 -7.47 -25.12
CA LYS A 370 -2.75 -8.69 -25.40
C LYS A 370 -4.10 -8.64 -24.70
N ASN A 371 -5.17 -9.06 -25.38
CA ASN A 371 -6.55 -9.17 -24.90
C ASN A 371 -7.16 -7.84 -24.39
N ILE A 372 -6.61 -6.69 -24.81
CA ILE A 372 -7.10 -5.35 -24.40
C ILE A 372 -8.45 -5.04 -25.07
N ASP A 373 -8.65 -5.46 -26.30
CA ASP A 373 -9.92 -5.22 -27.00
C ASP A 373 -11.06 -6.11 -26.47
N GLU A 374 -10.73 -7.31 -26.01
CA GLU A 374 -11.65 -8.17 -25.25
C GLU A 374 -12.07 -7.51 -23.91
N LEU A 375 -11.09 -6.94 -23.20
CA LEU A 375 -11.37 -6.17 -21.98
C LEU A 375 -12.28 -4.97 -22.26
N LYS A 376 -12.05 -4.24 -23.36
CA LYS A 376 -12.93 -3.11 -23.75
C LYS A 376 -14.36 -3.59 -24.04
N THR A 377 -14.51 -4.72 -24.73
CA THR A 377 -15.80 -5.33 -25.02
C THR A 377 -16.56 -5.70 -23.74
N LEU A 378 -15.87 -6.35 -22.79
CA LEU A 378 -16.43 -6.72 -21.49
C LEU A 378 -16.82 -5.48 -20.69
N LEU A 379 -15.96 -4.47 -20.66
CA LEU A 379 -16.24 -3.18 -20.02
C LEU A 379 -17.47 -2.49 -20.63
N TYR A 380 -17.55 -2.44 -21.96
CA TYR A 380 -18.70 -1.87 -22.65
C TYR A 380 -19.99 -2.56 -22.23
N GLN A 381 -20.02 -3.89 -22.22
CA GLN A 381 -21.21 -4.66 -21.84
C GLN A 381 -21.64 -4.33 -20.40
N ARG A 382 -20.72 -4.36 -19.43
CA ARG A 382 -21.03 -4.08 -18.02
C ARG A 382 -21.43 -2.64 -17.77
N VAL A 383 -20.73 -1.68 -18.37
CA VAL A 383 -21.08 -0.26 -18.25
C VAL A 383 -22.45 0.02 -18.87
N LYS A 384 -22.79 -0.62 -20.01
CA LYS A 384 -24.10 -0.51 -20.66
C LYS A 384 -25.22 -1.08 -19.78
N GLU A 385 -25.03 -2.23 -19.16
CA GLU A 385 -25.98 -2.84 -18.22
C GLU A 385 -26.28 -1.88 -17.06
N ILE A 386 -25.23 -1.33 -16.40
CA ILE A 386 -25.36 -0.40 -15.29
C ILE A 386 -26.07 0.89 -15.74
N HIS A 387 -25.66 1.44 -16.89
CA HIS A 387 -26.28 2.65 -17.46
C HIS A 387 -27.75 2.45 -17.72
N THR A 388 -28.15 1.32 -18.31
CA THR A 388 -29.54 0.99 -18.62
C THR A 388 -30.37 0.84 -17.34
N THR A 389 -29.84 0.13 -16.33
CA THR A 389 -30.54 -0.04 -15.05
C THR A 389 -30.69 1.29 -14.31
N SER A 390 -29.71 2.16 -14.36
CA SER A 390 -29.79 3.50 -13.77
C SER A 390 -30.82 4.38 -14.49
N CYS A 391 -30.92 4.29 -15.80
CA CYS A 391 -31.93 5.05 -16.57
C CYS A 391 -33.39 4.60 -16.26
N LEU A 392 -33.60 3.30 -16.06
CA LEU A 392 -34.92 2.75 -15.74
C LEU A 392 -35.41 3.17 -14.34
N LEU A 393 -34.51 3.30 -13.36
CA LEU A 393 -34.86 3.76 -12.00
C LEU A 393 -35.25 5.24 -11.91
N TYR A 394 -34.96 6.06 -12.94
CA TYR A 394 -35.33 7.48 -12.98
C TYR A 394 -36.54 7.77 -13.82
N THR A 395 -37.13 6.76 -14.50
CA THR A 395 -38.35 6.89 -15.32
C THR A 395 -39.56 6.27 -14.65
N SER A 396 -39.40 5.65 -13.50
CA SER A 396 -40.46 5.18 -12.59
C SER A 396 -40.59 6.11 -11.37
#